data_8037fe632cb3b4d842f2a03f2b6a95a0
#
_entry.id   8037fe632cb3b4d842f2a03f2b6a95a0
#
_cell.length_a   1.000
_cell.length_b   1.000
_cell.length_c   1.000
_cell.angle_alpha   90.00
_cell.angle_beta   90.00
_cell.angle_gamma   90.00
#
_symmetry.space_group_name_H-M   'P 1'
#
loop_
_entity.id
_entity.type
_entity.pdbx_description
1 polymer ?
#
loop_
_entity_poly.entity_id
_entity_poly.type
_entity_poly.pdbx_seq_one_letter_code
_entity_poly.pdbx_strand_id
1 'polypeptide(L)'
;MISLYDILEASNGQLFGEAAAHLFTDFCFDSRQASESQLYVALKTERGDTHQFMREAVERGVTGILCTHPPDFDTQGLSVVLVRDTDAALMNWTRYILHKLGTQVICVAGTTGKSLAVEAISRVLSKRYSVLRSHDDSTGRLGLPRTLAHLNADHQFVVLELDIVRPGMMAEFVQVVQPDVAVIPSLGQAHMDNFATVDEIVAENRLLLDRLAPTGLAVLNSDDEASQFLVSATRAAVHTFGVESFGADVIAYNVVNSTDKTGFDVRYGSERHVGRWVPWLGQHHIAAALAALCVGLHYDIDLDEGLRALTEVAYLPGRMNPLLGLQNSALVDDTIGATPQSMLAALDWMQTVNAQLSDSEHYRLIFVMGDLDSVGGMSALAHRLIGQRAASVADVLITEGTEAALAGRAALDSGMSARQVCMAYSTQDVVSALKDRFLINHRDLIVITGGAAARMELVVGELLQNAQDKTALPRHDSFSEVAALVQPTDLNWVELDLDALASNVRIIKNLIGDEVSLMAVVKADAYGHGAVAVARTALLNGAVYLAVSSINEALELRESGIDAPILLLN
;
A
#
# COMPACT_ATOMS: atom_id res chain seq x y z
N MET A 1 11.53 -10.58 -22.32
CA MET A 1 11.55 -9.67 -23.50
C MET A 1 10.28 -9.83 -24.30
N ILE A 2 9.69 -8.75 -24.74
CA ILE A 2 8.42 -8.70 -25.47
C ILE A 2 8.70 -8.81 -26.96
N SER A 3 8.08 -9.79 -27.64
CA SER A 3 8.21 -9.96 -29.10
C SER A 3 7.17 -9.12 -29.84
N LEU A 4 7.60 -8.36 -30.86
CA LEU A 4 6.71 -7.64 -31.76
C LEU A 4 5.67 -8.57 -32.41
N TYR A 5 6.10 -9.76 -32.81
CA TYR A 5 5.21 -10.73 -33.45
C TYR A 5 4.15 -11.25 -32.50
N ASP A 6 4.49 -11.45 -31.22
CA ASP A 6 3.52 -11.89 -30.21
C ASP A 6 2.45 -10.81 -29.96
N ILE A 7 2.86 -9.53 -29.99
CA ILE A 7 1.90 -8.43 -29.88
C ILE A 7 0.97 -8.38 -31.09
N LEU A 8 1.52 -8.46 -32.31
CA LEU A 8 0.72 -8.44 -33.53
C LEU A 8 -0.28 -9.60 -33.57
N GLU A 9 0.17 -10.81 -33.23
CA GLU A 9 -0.67 -12.01 -33.20
C GLU A 9 -1.77 -11.93 -32.13
N ALA A 10 -1.40 -11.57 -30.93
CA ALA A 10 -2.32 -11.53 -29.79
C ALA A 10 -3.38 -10.42 -29.92
N SER A 11 -3.01 -9.27 -30.48
CA SER A 11 -3.87 -8.08 -30.57
C SER A 11 -4.63 -7.96 -31.89
N ASN A 12 -4.32 -8.81 -32.90
CA ASN A 12 -4.72 -8.59 -34.31
C ASN A 12 -4.31 -7.18 -34.78
N GLY A 13 -3.18 -6.68 -34.30
CA GLY A 13 -2.63 -5.39 -34.65
C GLY A 13 -2.02 -5.35 -36.03
N GLN A 14 -1.85 -4.16 -36.56
CA GLN A 14 -1.21 -3.94 -37.87
C GLN A 14 0.10 -3.17 -37.67
N LEU A 15 1.15 -3.62 -38.33
CA LEU A 15 2.41 -2.87 -38.38
C LEU A 15 2.24 -1.66 -39.29
N PHE A 16 2.59 -0.48 -38.80
CA PHE A 16 2.62 0.76 -39.57
C PHE A 16 4.05 1.05 -40.01
N GLY A 17 4.31 1.01 -41.29
CA GLY A 17 5.65 1.12 -41.86
C GLY A 17 6.47 -0.19 -41.76
N GLU A 18 7.78 -0.03 -41.64
CA GLU A 18 8.72 -1.15 -41.49
C GLU A 18 9.09 -1.36 -40.03
N ALA A 19 9.27 -2.61 -39.60
CA ALA A 19 9.71 -2.92 -38.27
C ALA A 19 11.22 -2.63 -38.11
N ALA A 20 11.56 -1.74 -37.18
CA ALA A 20 12.97 -1.44 -36.84
C ALA A 20 13.46 -2.29 -35.65
N ALA A 21 12.62 -2.56 -34.68
CA ALA A 21 12.87 -3.44 -33.54
C ALA A 21 11.88 -4.59 -33.49
N HIS A 22 12.36 -5.79 -33.19
CA HIS A 22 11.53 -7.00 -33.06
C HIS A 22 11.36 -7.49 -31.62
N LEU A 23 12.18 -6.98 -30.71
CA LEU A 23 12.17 -7.34 -29.28
C LEU A 23 12.26 -6.08 -28.44
N PHE A 24 11.47 -6.04 -27.37
CA PHE A 24 11.47 -4.94 -26.40
C PHE A 24 11.77 -5.48 -25.01
N THR A 25 12.42 -4.66 -24.18
CA THR A 25 12.82 -5.03 -22.83
C THR A 25 11.65 -4.98 -21.86
N ASP A 26 10.74 -3.99 -22.01
CA ASP A 26 9.60 -3.76 -21.13
C ASP A 26 8.53 -2.91 -21.83
N PHE A 27 7.33 -2.85 -21.26
CA PHE A 27 6.32 -1.85 -21.58
C PHE A 27 6.63 -0.53 -20.87
N CYS A 28 6.45 0.57 -21.57
CA CYS A 28 6.51 1.92 -21.01
C CYS A 28 5.12 2.58 -21.09
N PHE A 29 4.56 2.97 -19.95
CA PHE A 29 3.25 3.64 -19.84
C PHE A 29 3.36 5.13 -19.55
N ASP A 30 4.53 5.61 -19.11
CA ASP A 30 4.84 7.02 -18.81
C ASP A 30 6.04 7.48 -19.64
N SER A 31 5.81 8.46 -20.52
CA SER A 31 6.87 9.01 -21.37
C SER A 31 8.06 9.56 -20.58
N ARG A 32 7.84 10.04 -19.35
CA ARG A 32 8.89 10.58 -18.46
C ARG A 32 9.86 9.50 -17.98
N GLN A 33 9.41 8.23 -17.90
CA GLN A 33 10.20 7.07 -17.50
C GLN A 33 10.70 6.24 -18.70
N ALA A 34 10.43 6.72 -19.91
CA ALA A 34 10.83 6.03 -21.13
C ALA A 34 12.35 5.84 -21.20
N SER A 35 12.78 4.66 -21.62
CA SER A 35 14.17 4.28 -21.80
C SER A 35 14.39 3.45 -23.07
N GLU A 36 15.67 3.22 -23.38
CA GLU A 36 16.04 2.49 -24.58
C GLU A 36 15.43 1.09 -24.68
N SER A 37 15.06 0.68 -25.88
CA SER A 37 14.53 -0.65 -26.20
C SER A 37 13.20 -1.01 -25.54
N GLN A 38 12.47 -0.05 -24.99
CA GLN A 38 11.10 -0.26 -24.50
C GLN A 38 10.06 -0.07 -25.60
N LEU A 39 8.86 -0.63 -25.34
CA LEU A 39 7.64 -0.41 -26.13
C LEU A 39 6.73 0.57 -25.38
N TYR A 40 6.60 1.79 -25.90
CA TYR A 40 5.67 2.77 -25.37
C TYR A 40 4.24 2.39 -25.72
N VAL A 41 3.36 2.36 -24.71
CA VAL A 41 1.93 2.06 -24.87
C VAL A 41 1.12 3.33 -24.67
N ALA A 42 0.55 3.84 -25.75
CA ALA A 42 -0.33 4.98 -25.69
C ALA A 42 -1.72 4.56 -25.22
N LEU A 43 -2.15 5.07 -24.07
CA LEU A 43 -3.43 4.77 -23.43
C LEU A 43 -4.41 5.93 -23.58
N LYS A 44 -5.66 5.60 -23.78
CA LYS A 44 -6.75 6.57 -23.71
C LYS A 44 -7.60 6.26 -22.48
N THR A 45 -7.65 7.21 -21.56
CA THR A 45 -8.40 7.14 -20.30
C THR A 45 -9.43 8.26 -20.24
N GLU A 46 -10.36 8.21 -19.31
CA GLU A 46 -11.33 9.28 -19.08
C GLU A 46 -10.67 10.64 -18.73
N ARG A 47 -9.45 10.59 -18.18
CA ARG A 47 -8.68 11.78 -17.72
C ARG A 47 -7.73 12.32 -18.75
N GLY A 48 -7.41 11.57 -19.79
CA GLY A 48 -6.47 12.02 -20.79
C GLY A 48 -6.12 10.97 -21.84
N ASP A 49 -5.45 11.45 -22.87
CA ASP A 49 -4.98 10.65 -23.98
C ASP A 49 -3.45 10.74 -24.06
N THR A 50 -2.75 9.66 -23.71
CA THR A 50 -1.28 9.64 -23.67
C THR A 50 -0.65 9.49 -25.05
N HIS A 51 -1.45 9.40 -26.13
CA HIS A 51 -0.93 9.47 -27.49
C HIS A 51 -0.20 10.79 -27.77
N GLN A 52 -0.57 11.89 -27.10
CA GLN A 52 0.14 13.17 -27.21
C GLN A 52 1.61 13.13 -26.75
N PHE A 53 1.98 12.13 -25.94
CA PHE A 53 3.35 12.00 -25.42
C PHE A 53 4.21 10.99 -26.19
N MET A 54 3.72 10.44 -27.32
CA MET A 54 4.48 9.47 -28.13
C MET A 54 5.83 10.05 -28.59
N ARG A 55 5.86 11.32 -29.00
CA ARG A 55 7.09 12.01 -29.43
C ARG A 55 8.12 12.12 -28.29
N GLU A 56 7.68 12.51 -27.09
CA GLU A 56 8.54 12.59 -25.91
C GLU A 56 9.15 11.22 -25.56
N ALA A 57 8.35 10.14 -25.60
CA ALA A 57 8.84 8.78 -25.36
C ALA A 57 9.92 8.37 -26.37
N VAL A 58 9.75 8.71 -27.64
CA VAL A 58 10.74 8.44 -28.70
C VAL A 58 12.03 9.24 -28.48
N GLU A 59 11.94 10.51 -28.12
CA GLU A 59 13.09 11.35 -27.80
C GLU A 59 13.91 10.80 -26.61
N ARG A 60 13.28 10.00 -25.74
CA ARG A 60 13.93 9.32 -24.61
C ARG A 60 14.45 7.91 -24.94
N GLY A 61 14.22 7.41 -26.17
CA GLY A 61 14.88 6.22 -26.67
C GLY A 61 14.01 4.99 -26.81
N VAL A 62 12.66 5.05 -26.66
CA VAL A 62 11.82 3.89 -26.98
C VAL A 62 11.98 3.51 -28.45
N THR A 63 11.96 2.21 -28.74
CA THR A 63 12.13 1.69 -30.09
C THR A 63 10.83 1.13 -30.68
N GLY A 64 9.75 1.12 -29.91
CA GLY A 64 8.44 0.72 -30.35
C GLY A 64 7.31 1.55 -29.76
N ILE A 65 6.18 1.60 -30.48
CA ILE A 65 4.96 2.28 -30.07
C ILE A 65 3.77 1.34 -30.32
N LEU A 66 2.92 1.16 -29.31
CA LEU A 66 1.59 0.57 -29.42
C LEU A 66 0.55 1.67 -29.27
N CYS A 67 -0.25 1.93 -30.32
CA CYS A 67 -1.16 3.06 -30.37
C CYS A 67 -2.43 2.76 -31.18
N THR A 68 -3.44 3.65 -31.08
CA THR A 68 -4.71 3.50 -31.81
C THR A 68 -4.73 4.23 -33.15
N HIS A 69 -3.84 5.17 -33.37
CA HIS A 69 -3.71 5.91 -34.63
C HIS A 69 -2.22 6.22 -34.92
N PRO A 70 -1.84 6.38 -36.18
CA PRO A 70 -0.46 6.64 -36.54
C PRO A 70 0.09 7.90 -35.87
N PRO A 71 1.38 7.91 -35.44
CA PRO A 71 2.06 9.12 -35.00
C PRO A 71 2.07 10.21 -36.11
N ASP A 72 2.06 11.48 -35.69
CA ASP A 72 2.12 12.66 -36.59
C ASP A 72 3.54 13.11 -36.93
N PHE A 73 4.54 12.25 -36.66
CA PHE A 73 5.95 12.50 -36.85
C PHE A 73 6.62 11.34 -37.62
N ASP A 74 7.87 11.56 -38.04
CA ASP A 74 8.63 10.52 -38.75
C ASP A 74 8.89 9.32 -37.84
N THR A 75 8.47 8.14 -38.30
CA THR A 75 8.59 6.86 -37.59
C THR A 75 9.76 6.01 -38.07
N GLN A 76 10.69 6.58 -38.87
CA GLN A 76 11.88 5.85 -39.29
C GLN A 76 12.71 5.41 -38.07
N GLY A 77 13.05 4.13 -38.00
CA GLY A 77 13.76 3.54 -36.87
C GLY A 77 12.87 3.10 -35.71
N LEU A 78 11.54 3.16 -35.86
CA LEU A 78 10.57 2.72 -34.87
C LEU A 78 9.74 1.54 -35.40
N SER A 79 9.29 0.69 -34.47
CA SER A 79 8.26 -0.34 -34.75
C SER A 79 6.93 0.15 -34.21
N VAL A 80 6.01 0.54 -35.08
CA VAL A 80 4.70 1.06 -34.68
C VAL A 80 3.62 0.03 -34.92
N VAL A 81 2.90 -0.33 -33.86
CA VAL A 81 1.76 -1.28 -33.89
C VAL A 81 0.47 -0.51 -33.70
N LEU A 82 -0.39 -0.57 -34.71
CA LEU A 82 -1.74 0.00 -34.66
C LEU A 82 -2.74 -1.05 -34.20
N VAL A 83 -3.52 -0.71 -33.18
CA VAL A 83 -4.60 -1.53 -32.65
C VAL A 83 -5.88 -0.71 -32.51
N ARG A 84 -7.02 -1.35 -32.35
CA ARG A 84 -8.29 -0.65 -32.13
C ARG A 84 -8.39 -0.07 -30.73
N ASP A 85 -7.81 -0.76 -29.76
CA ASP A 85 -7.82 -0.44 -28.33
C ASP A 85 -6.53 -1.00 -27.72
N THR A 86 -5.71 -0.12 -27.14
CA THR A 86 -4.40 -0.48 -26.60
C THR A 86 -4.51 -1.27 -25.30
N ASP A 87 -5.52 -0.98 -24.47
CA ASP A 87 -5.76 -1.71 -23.23
C ASP A 87 -6.22 -3.14 -23.51
N ALA A 88 -7.20 -3.32 -24.43
CA ALA A 88 -7.62 -4.64 -24.87
C ALA A 88 -6.47 -5.44 -25.52
N ALA A 89 -5.60 -4.78 -26.29
CA ALA A 89 -4.43 -5.38 -26.91
C ALA A 89 -3.45 -5.93 -25.85
N LEU A 90 -3.18 -5.17 -24.78
CA LEU A 90 -2.36 -5.61 -23.64
C LEU A 90 -2.96 -6.83 -22.95
N MET A 91 -4.26 -6.81 -22.65
CA MET A 91 -4.93 -7.94 -22.00
C MET A 91 -4.93 -9.20 -22.87
N ASN A 92 -5.13 -9.06 -24.18
CA ASN A 92 -5.01 -10.17 -25.12
C ASN A 92 -3.58 -10.72 -25.18
N TRP A 93 -2.56 -9.85 -25.18
CA TRP A 93 -1.17 -10.25 -25.13
C TRP A 93 -0.85 -10.98 -23.81
N THR A 94 -1.33 -10.48 -22.68
CA THR A 94 -1.19 -11.10 -21.36
C THR A 94 -1.71 -12.54 -21.38
N ARG A 95 -2.94 -12.76 -21.87
CA ARG A 95 -3.52 -14.10 -22.02
C ARG A 95 -2.72 -14.97 -22.98
N TYR A 96 -2.32 -14.41 -24.10
CA TYR A 96 -1.57 -15.12 -25.15
C TYR A 96 -0.22 -15.64 -24.62
N ILE A 97 0.55 -14.80 -23.91
CA ILE A 97 1.89 -15.17 -23.43
C ILE A 97 1.83 -16.24 -22.33
N LEU A 98 0.87 -16.18 -21.41
CA LEU A 98 0.63 -17.22 -20.41
C LEU A 98 0.32 -18.57 -21.07
N HIS A 99 -0.58 -18.58 -22.06
CA HIS A 99 -0.93 -19.79 -22.77
C HIS A 99 0.24 -20.33 -23.61
N LYS A 100 0.98 -19.45 -24.30
CA LYS A 100 2.11 -19.82 -25.16
C LYS A 100 3.24 -20.50 -24.38
N LEU A 101 3.55 -20.00 -23.18
CA LEU A 101 4.64 -20.51 -22.36
C LEU A 101 4.21 -21.69 -21.47
N GLY A 102 2.91 -21.85 -21.20
CA GLY A 102 2.40 -22.95 -20.37
C GLY A 102 2.88 -22.90 -18.91
N THR A 103 3.23 -21.71 -18.43
CA THR A 103 3.69 -21.47 -17.06
C THR A 103 2.54 -21.65 -16.08
N GLN A 104 2.77 -22.28 -14.93
CA GLN A 104 1.75 -22.42 -13.89
C GLN A 104 1.50 -21.08 -13.19
N VAL A 105 0.24 -20.75 -12.99
CA VAL A 105 -0.21 -19.44 -12.52
C VAL A 105 -0.76 -19.53 -11.11
N ILE A 106 -0.12 -18.82 -10.20
CA ILE A 106 -0.59 -18.65 -8.82
C ILE A 106 -1.11 -17.23 -8.67
N CYS A 107 -2.39 -17.10 -8.36
CA CYS A 107 -3.03 -15.80 -8.13
C CYS A 107 -3.22 -15.55 -6.64
N VAL A 108 -2.75 -14.40 -6.17
CA VAL A 108 -2.93 -13.94 -4.79
C VAL A 108 -3.90 -12.76 -4.82
N ALA A 109 -5.06 -12.91 -4.17
CA ALA A 109 -6.10 -11.89 -4.08
C ALA A 109 -6.49 -11.65 -2.61
N GLY A 110 -7.55 -10.91 -2.36
CA GLY A 110 -7.97 -10.52 -1.00
C GLY A 110 -7.71 -9.06 -0.70
N THR A 111 -7.80 -8.68 0.57
CA THR A 111 -7.70 -7.27 1.00
C THR A 111 -6.33 -6.90 1.56
N THR A 112 -5.81 -7.67 2.50
CA THR A 112 -4.52 -7.40 3.15
C THR A 112 -3.57 -8.59 3.03
N GLY A 113 -2.25 -8.35 3.14
CA GLY A 113 -1.22 -9.39 3.13
C GLY A 113 -0.86 -9.94 1.75
N LYS A 114 -1.43 -9.44 0.64
CA LYS A 114 -1.19 -9.93 -0.72
C LYS A 114 0.28 -9.89 -1.13
N SER A 115 0.91 -8.74 -1.11
CA SER A 115 2.30 -8.55 -1.56
C SER A 115 3.27 -9.41 -0.74
N LEU A 116 3.03 -9.51 0.58
CA LEU A 116 3.85 -10.36 1.43
C LEU A 116 3.64 -11.84 1.13
N ALA A 117 2.41 -12.27 0.82
CA ALA A 117 2.13 -13.64 0.39
C ALA A 117 2.78 -13.95 -0.97
N VAL A 118 2.76 -13.01 -1.93
CA VAL A 118 3.48 -13.14 -3.22
C VAL A 118 4.97 -13.36 -2.99
N GLU A 119 5.60 -12.56 -2.14
CA GLU A 119 7.02 -12.70 -1.81
C GLU A 119 7.30 -14.05 -1.12
N ALA A 120 6.50 -14.41 -0.11
CA ALA A 120 6.64 -15.64 0.64
C ALA A 120 6.49 -16.89 -0.25
N ILE A 121 5.44 -16.94 -1.09
CA ILE A 121 5.17 -18.03 -2.02
C ILE A 121 6.32 -18.16 -3.02
N SER A 122 6.74 -17.03 -3.59
CA SER A 122 7.86 -17.03 -4.55
C SER A 122 9.13 -17.55 -3.91
N ARG A 123 9.42 -17.16 -2.68
CA ARG A 123 10.61 -17.60 -1.96
C ARG A 123 10.60 -19.09 -1.65
N VAL A 124 9.44 -19.61 -1.20
CA VAL A 124 9.28 -21.05 -0.94
C VAL A 124 9.46 -21.85 -2.23
N LEU A 125 8.76 -21.48 -3.30
CA LEU A 125 8.85 -22.18 -4.59
C LEU A 125 10.24 -22.08 -5.22
N SER A 126 10.95 -20.97 -5.05
CA SER A 126 12.30 -20.76 -5.61
C SER A 126 13.36 -21.70 -5.04
N LYS A 127 13.04 -22.50 -4.01
CA LYS A 127 13.95 -23.57 -3.56
C LYS A 127 14.11 -24.69 -4.59
N ARG A 128 13.10 -24.90 -5.43
CA ARG A 128 13.10 -25.99 -6.41
C ARG A 128 12.75 -25.58 -7.84
N TYR A 129 12.15 -24.40 -8.03
CA TYR A 129 11.57 -23.97 -9.29
C TYR A 129 12.05 -22.58 -9.69
N SER A 130 11.97 -22.28 -10.99
CA SER A 130 12.16 -20.92 -11.49
C SER A 130 10.82 -20.16 -11.42
N VAL A 131 10.81 -19.05 -10.71
CA VAL A 131 9.59 -18.31 -10.36
C VAL A 131 9.71 -16.85 -10.79
N LEU A 132 8.74 -16.38 -11.56
CA LEU A 132 8.49 -14.95 -11.76
C LEU A 132 7.40 -14.49 -10.79
N ARG A 133 7.50 -13.30 -10.23
CA ARG A 133 6.47 -12.72 -9.37
C ARG A 133 6.12 -11.29 -9.73
N SER A 134 4.93 -10.86 -9.35
CA SER A 134 4.57 -9.43 -9.37
C SER A 134 5.49 -8.63 -8.45
N HIS A 135 5.82 -7.41 -8.87
CA HIS A 135 6.48 -6.41 -8.03
C HIS A 135 5.43 -5.51 -7.37
N ASP A 136 5.77 -4.91 -6.22
CA ASP A 136 4.84 -4.09 -5.43
C ASP A 136 4.27 -2.88 -6.20
N ASP A 137 5.03 -2.34 -7.15
CA ASP A 137 4.62 -1.24 -8.03
C ASP A 137 3.79 -1.69 -9.26
N SER A 138 3.54 -3.00 -9.40
CA SER A 138 2.82 -3.61 -10.53
C SER A 138 1.39 -4.02 -10.16
N THR A 139 0.69 -3.19 -9.41
CA THR A 139 -0.70 -3.45 -9.00
C THR A 139 -1.71 -2.99 -10.07
N GLY A 140 -2.91 -3.54 -9.98
CA GLY A 140 -4.00 -3.21 -10.91
C GLY A 140 -3.85 -3.85 -12.29
N ARG A 141 -4.70 -3.39 -13.23
CA ARG A 141 -4.86 -4.01 -14.55
C ARG A 141 -3.59 -3.95 -15.41
N LEU A 142 -2.86 -2.85 -15.35
CA LEU A 142 -1.61 -2.67 -16.10
C LEU A 142 -0.42 -3.40 -15.47
N GLY A 143 -0.52 -3.79 -14.22
CA GLY A 143 0.51 -4.58 -13.51
C GLY A 143 0.73 -5.96 -14.11
N LEU A 144 -0.34 -6.61 -14.63
CA LEU A 144 -0.23 -7.92 -15.26
C LEU A 144 0.69 -7.92 -16.49
N PRO A 145 0.45 -7.10 -17.55
CA PRO A 145 1.34 -7.06 -18.70
C PRO A 145 2.76 -6.64 -18.32
N ARG A 146 2.93 -5.71 -17.37
CA ARG A 146 4.25 -5.28 -16.89
C ARG A 146 5.02 -6.43 -16.26
N THR A 147 4.39 -7.20 -15.37
CA THR A 147 5.02 -8.39 -14.77
C THR A 147 5.37 -9.41 -15.86
N LEU A 148 4.43 -9.71 -16.75
CA LEU A 148 4.59 -10.75 -17.77
C LEU A 148 5.54 -10.36 -18.91
N ALA A 149 5.91 -9.08 -19.05
CA ALA A 149 6.99 -8.64 -19.95
C ALA A 149 8.32 -9.36 -19.67
N HIS A 150 8.52 -9.78 -18.41
CA HIS A 150 9.72 -10.49 -17.94
C HIS A 150 9.56 -12.01 -17.96
N LEU A 151 8.37 -12.54 -18.30
CA LEU A 151 8.13 -13.97 -18.39
C LEU A 151 8.89 -14.58 -19.59
N ASN A 152 9.51 -15.74 -19.38
CA ASN A 152 10.21 -16.50 -20.40
C ASN A 152 10.02 -18.01 -20.18
N ALA A 153 10.54 -18.82 -21.11
CA ALA A 153 10.37 -20.27 -21.10
C ALA A 153 11.07 -21.00 -19.94
N ASP A 154 11.97 -20.34 -19.21
CA ASP A 154 12.64 -20.93 -18.06
C ASP A 154 11.78 -20.86 -16.79
N HIS A 155 10.81 -19.94 -16.74
CA HIS A 155 9.92 -19.80 -15.61
C HIS A 155 8.85 -20.90 -15.58
N GLN A 156 8.88 -21.71 -14.52
CA GLN A 156 7.91 -22.77 -14.27
C GLN A 156 6.65 -22.23 -13.60
N PHE A 157 6.80 -21.18 -12.80
CA PHE A 157 5.72 -20.51 -12.08
C PHE A 157 5.71 -19.02 -12.33
N VAL A 158 4.50 -18.44 -12.30
CA VAL A 158 4.30 -17.01 -12.12
C VAL A 158 3.36 -16.78 -10.94
N VAL A 159 3.75 -15.92 -10.00
CA VAL A 159 2.94 -15.53 -8.84
C VAL A 159 2.44 -14.10 -9.07
N LEU A 160 1.13 -13.95 -9.26
CA LEU A 160 0.48 -12.70 -9.62
C LEU A 160 -0.33 -12.14 -8.46
N GLU A 161 -0.09 -10.89 -8.09
CA GLU A 161 -0.96 -10.14 -7.22
C GLU A 161 -2.14 -9.59 -8.02
N LEU A 162 -3.37 -9.90 -7.57
CA LEU A 162 -4.60 -9.36 -8.13
C LEU A 162 -5.22 -8.37 -7.14
N ASP A 163 -5.03 -7.09 -7.41
CA ASP A 163 -5.59 -6.03 -6.58
C ASP A 163 -6.95 -5.58 -7.12
N ILE A 164 -8.00 -5.79 -6.34
CA ILE A 164 -9.39 -5.52 -6.71
C ILE A 164 -9.82 -4.24 -6.01
N VAL A 165 -9.86 -3.16 -6.77
CA VAL A 165 -10.19 -1.83 -6.24
C VAL A 165 -11.63 -1.41 -6.51
N ARG A 166 -12.38 -2.12 -7.36
CA ARG A 166 -13.78 -1.84 -7.72
C ARG A 166 -14.55 -3.10 -8.12
N PRO A 167 -15.88 -3.10 -8.02
CA PRO A 167 -16.74 -4.17 -8.52
C PRO A 167 -16.51 -4.47 -10.01
N GLY A 168 -16.58 -5.75 -10.38
CA GLY A 168 -16.39 -6.26 -11.74
C GLY A 168 -14.93 -6.46 -12.16
N MET A 169 -13.95 -6.00 -11.38
CA MET A 169 -12.55 -6.08 -11.76
C MET A 169 -12.01 -7.52 -11.73
N MET A 170 -12.45 -8.35 -10.78
CA MET A 170 -12.08 -9.76 -10.80
C MET A 170 -12.62 -10.48 -12.03
N ALA A 171 -13.83 -10.15 -12.49
CA ALA A 171 -14.37 -10.71 -13.72
C ALA A 171 -13.49 -10.38 -14.94
N GLU A 172 -12.88 -9.20 -14.97
CA GLU A 172 -11.91 -8.81 -16.01
C GLU A 172 -10.62 -9.66 -15.90
N PHE A 173 -10.07 -9.80 -14.69
CA PHE A 173 -8.84 -10.58 -14.46
C PHE A 173 -9.00 -12.05 -14.87
N VAL A 174 -10.07 -12.70 -14.44
CA VAL A 174 -10.29 -14.13 -14.73
C VAL A 174 -10.64 -14.44 -16.19
N GLN A 175 -10.86 -13.43 -17.04
CA GLN A 175 -10.93 -13.60 -18.49
C GLN A 175 -9.54 -13.68 -19.12
N VAL A 176 -8.55 -13.11 -18.46
CA VAL A 176 -7.16 -13.00 -18.94
C VAL A 176 -6.27 -14.07 -18.31
N VAL A 177 -6.44 -14.29 -17.01
CA VAL A 177 -5.62 -15.20 -16.21
C VAL A 177 -6.46 -16.40 -15.76
N GLN A 178 -5.98 -17.61 -16.06
CA GLN A 178 -6.54 -18.84 -15.53
C GLN A 178 -5.64 -19.35 -14.42
N PRO A 179 -6.09 -19.35 -13.14
CA PRO A 179 -5.25 -19.77 -12.04
C PRO A 179 -5.15 -21.30 -11.94
N ASP A 180 -3.95 -21.81 -11.62
CA ASP A 180 -3.74 -23.18 -11.12
C ASP A 180 -3.90 -23.19 -9.60
N VAL A 181 -3.47 -22.11 -8.93
CA VAL A 181 -3.63 -21.92 -7.50
C VAL A 181 -4.20 -20.52 -7.23
N ALA A 182 -5.22 -20.45 -6.35
CA ALA A 182 -5.77 -19.20 -5.85
C ALA A 182 -5.51 -19.09 -4.33
N VAL A 183 -4.92 -17.99 -3.90
CA VAL A 183 -4.55 -17.74 -2.51
C VAL A 183 -5.26 -16.49 -2.01
N ILE A 184 -5.96 -16.59 -0.90
CA ILE A 184 -6.65 -15.47 -0.25
C ILE A 184 -6.13 -15.36 1.19
N PRO A 185 -5.13 -14.49 1.45
CA PRO A 185 -4.53 -14.34 2.78
C PRO A 185 -5.48 -13.74 3.80
N SER A 186 -6.30 -12.77 3.40
CA SER A 186 -7.30 -12.13 4.26
C SER A 186 -8.38 -11.43 3.43
N LEU A 187 -9.59 -11.39 4.00
CA LEU A 187 -10.73 -10.62 3.48
C LEU A 187 -11.28 -9.72 4.59
N GLY A 188 -11.38 -8.43 4.27
CA GLY A 188 -11.87 -7.43 5.20
C GLY A 188 -12.22 -6.12 4.49
N GLN A 189 -12.31 -5.05 5.26
CA GLN A 189 -12.63 -3.73 4.75
C GLN A 189 -11.43 -3.13 4.00
N ALA A 190 -11.52 -3.03 2.68
CA ALA A 190 -10.60 -2.32 1.82
C ALA A 190 -11.39 -1.71 0.64
N HIS A 191 -10.92 -0.58 0.13
CA HIS A 191 -11.55 0.10 -1.02
C HIS A 191 -13.06 0.38 -0.83
N MET A 192 -13.47 0.71 0.41
CA MET A 192 -14.87 0.98 0.77
C MET A 192 -15.45 2.28 0.18
N ASP A 193 -14.65 3.03 -0.54
CA ASP A 193 -15.07 4.10 -1.44
C ASP A 193 -15.74 3.56 -2.72
N ASN A 194 -15.36 2.36 -3.15
CA ASN A 194 -15.87 1.71 -4.35
C ASN A 194 -16.77 0.50 -4.07
N PHE A 195 -16.69 -0.09 -2.88
CA PHE A 195 -17.52 -1.21 -2.43
C PHE A 195 -18.50 -0.77 -1.35
N ALA A 196 -19.77 -1.13 -1.48
CA ALA A 196 -20.77 -0.80 -0.47
C ALA A 196 -20.67 -1.70 0.78
N THR A 197 -20.23 -2.96 0.61
CA THR A 197 -20.15 -3.95 1.68
C THR A 197 -18.95 -4.89 1.51
N VAL A 198 -18.54 -5.52 2.62
CA VAL A 198 -17.53 -6.61 2.58
C VAL A 198 -18.03 -7.80 1.77
N ASP A 199 -19.34 -8.08 1.77
CA ASP A 199 -19.92 -9.18 0.98
C ASP A 199 -19.71 -9.01 -0.52
N GLU A 200 -19.67 -7.77 -1.03
CA GLU A 200 -19.31 -7.50 -2.43
C GLU A 200 -17.84 -7.85 -2.71
N ILE A 201 -16.94 -7.55 -1.76
CA ILE A 201 -15.52 -7.94 -1.87
C ILE A 201 -15.38 -9.46 -1.86
N VAL A 202 -16.13 -10.15 -1.00
CA VAL A 202 -16.18 -11.63 -0.96
C VAL A 202 -16.70 -12.18 -2.29
N ALA A 203 -17.76 -11.59 -2.85
CA ALA A 203 -18.34 -12.03 -4.13
C ALA A 203 -17.34 -11.87 -5.31
N GLU A 204 -16.56 -10.78 -5.34
CA GLU A 204 -15.49 -10.60 -6.32
C GLU A 204 -14.42 -11.71 -6.17
N ASN A 205 -13.90 -11.93 -4.96
CA ASN A 205 -12.89 -12.95 -4.71
C ASN A 205 -13.39 -14.37 -5.01
N ARG A 206 -14.67 -14.64 -4.84
CA ARG A 206 -15.30 -15.91 -5.23
C ARG A 206 -15.11 -16.22 -6.72
N LEU A 207 -15.18 -15.20 -7.60
CA LEU A 207 -15.01 -15.40 -9.04
C LEU A 207 -13.64 -16.01 -9.39
N LEU A 208 -12.59 -15.70 -8.61
CA LEU A 208 -11.28 -16.32 -8.80
C LEU A 208 -11.32 -17.82 -8.49
N LEU A 209 -11.99 -18.22 -7.41
CA LEU A 209 -12.10 -19.62 -6.99
C LEU A 209 -12.98 -20.43 -7.93
N ASP A 210 -14.05 -19.82 -8.48
CA ASP A 210 -14.92 -20.46 -9.49
C ASP A 210 -14.17 -20.81 -10.79
N ARG A 211 -13.00 -20.19 -11.04
CA ARG A 211 -12.16 -20.43 -12.23
C ARG A 211 -11.10 -21.51 -12.03
N LEU A 212 -10.86 -21.97 -10.81
CA LEU A 212 -9.95 -23.06 -10.56
C LEU A 212 -10.42 -24.35 -11.26
N ALA A 213 -9.48 -25.01 -11.93
CA ALA A 213 -9.72 -26.36 -12.43
C ALA A 213 -9.91 -27.34 -11.25
N PRO A 214 -10.62 -28.47 -11.43
CA PRO A 214 -10.74 -29.48 -10.36
C PRO A 214 -9.40 -30.04 -9.86
N THR A 215 -8.33 -29.89 -10.66
CA THR A 215 -6.95 -30.26 -10.32
C THR A 215 -6.16 -29.14 -9.65
N GLY A 216 -6.74 -27.95 -9.54
CA GLY A 216 -6.12 -26.77 -8.92
C GLY A 216 -6.20 -26.78 -7.38
N LEU A 217 -5.75 -25.70 -6.77
CA LEU A 217 -5.73 -25.52 -5.30
C LEU A 217 -6.29 -24.15 -4.91
N ALA A 218 -7.18 -24.12 -3.93
CA ALA A 218 -7.53 -22.91 -3.18
C ALA A 218 -6.80 -22.93 -1.82
N VAL A 219 -6.18 -21.80 -1.45
CA VAL A 219 -5.51 -21.61 -0.15
C VAL A 219 -6.23 -20.49 0.59
N LEU A 220 -6.88 -20.81 1.72
CA LEU A 220 -7.81 -19.93 2.42
C LEU A 220 -7.44 -19.78 3.90
N ASN A 221 -7.67 -18.59 4.45
CA ASN A 221 -7.44 -18.27 5.84
C ASN A 221 -8.66 -18.69 6.71
N SER A 222 -8.46 -19.60 7.65
CA SER A 222 -9.50 -20.07 8.59
C SER A 222 -9.79 -19.09 9.74
N ASP A 223 -8.90 -18.13 10.00
CA ASP A 223 -9.13 -17.10 11.03
C ASP A 223 -10.14 -16.05 10.54
N ASP A 224 -10.43 -16.04 9.25
CA ASP A 224 -11.22 -15.04 8.56
C ASP A 224 -12.64 -15.57 8.29
N GLU A 225 -13.64 -15.07 8.98
CA GLU A 225 -15.04 -15.53 8.82
C GLU A 225 -15.50 -15.42 7.36
N ALA A 226 -15.09 -14.35 6.66
CA ALA A 226 -15.43 -14.13 5.26
C ALA A 226 -14.83 -15.23 4.35
N SER A 227 -13.61 -15.69 4.64
CA SER A 227 -12.94 -16.75 3.89
C SER A 227 -13.63 -18.10 4.05
N GLN A 228 -14.28 -18.37 5.19
CA GLN A 228 -15.00 -19.63 5.41
C GLN A 228 -16.16 -19.83 4.41
N PHE A 229 -16.83 -18.77 3.98
CA PHE A 229 -17.87 -18.83 2.95
C PHE A 229 -17.33 -19.22 1.57
N LEU A 230 -16.03 -19.06 1.35
CA LEU A 230 -15.38 -19.36 0.07
C LEU A 230 -14.98 -20.83 -0.08
N VAL A 231 -14.91 -21.62 0.99
CA VAL A 231 -14.54 -23.05 0.94
C VAL A 231 -15.45 -23.83 -0.01
N SER A 232 -16.73 -23.48 -0.07
CA SER A 232 -17.71 -24.13 -0.96
C SER A 232 -17.74 -23.54 -2.40
N ALA A 233 -16.94 -22.52 -2.68
CA ALA A 233 -16.97 -21.82 -3.97
C ALA A 233 -16.19 -22.53 -5.08
N THR A 234 -15.42 -23.56 -4.76
CA THR A 234 -14.62 -24.29 -5.75
C THR A 234 -14.81 -25.80 -5.68
N ARG A 235 -14.47 -26.48 -6.78
CA ARG A 235 -14.35 -27.96 -6.86
C ARG A 235 -12.89 -28.42 -6.76
N ALA A 236 -11.95 -27.49 -6.73
CA ALA A 236 -10.54 -27.75 -6.52
C ALA A 236 -10.27 -28.20 -5.08
N ALA A 237 -9.09 -28.75 -4.83
CA ALA A 237 -8.64 -28.99 -3.45
C ALA A 237 -8.59 -27.67 -2.67
N VAL A 238 -8.90 -27.73 -1.38
CA VAL A 238 -8.80 -26.57 -0.49
C VAL A 238 -7.80 -26.91 0.61
N HIS A 239 -6.76 -26.09 0.75
CA HIS A 239 -5.88 -26.07 1.91
C HIS A 239 -6.20 -24.85 2.76
N THR A 240 -6.36 -25.07 4.03
CA THR A 240 -6.66 -24.01 5.00
C THR A 240 -5.48 -23.76 5.92
N PHE A 241 -5.31 -22.52 6.33
CA PHE A 241 -4.31 -22.13 7.31
C PHE A 241 -4.91 -21.17 8.35
N GLY A 242 -4.25 -21.06 9.52
CA GLY A 242 -4.68 -20.11 10.54
C GLY A 242 -3.71 -20.01 11.69
N VAL A 243 -3.87 -18.95 12.51
CA VAL A 243 -3.14 -18.75 13.75
C VAL A 243 -4.05 -19.13 14.90
N GLU A 244 -3.67 -20.18 15.65
CA GLU A 244 -4.49 -20.77 16.73
C GLU A 244 -5.85 -21.35 16.28
N SER A 245 -6.11 -21.45 15.00
CA SER A 245 -7.31 -22.08 14.40
C SER A 245 -7.15 -23.58 14.29
N PHE A 246 -7.57 -24.31 15.31
CA PHE A 246 -7.35 -25.77 15.44
C PHE A 246 -8.00 -26.62 14.35
N GLY A 247 -8.86 -26.07 13.53
CA GLY A 247 -9.51 -26.76 12.40
C GLY A 247 -8.80 -26.61 11.06
N ALA A 248 -7.77 -25.75 10.96
CA ALA A 248 -7.02 -25.55 9.73
C ALA A 248 -5.99 -26.66 9.47
N ASP A 249 -5.57 -26.83 8.21
CA ASP A 249 -4.57 -27.84 7.82
C ASP A 249 -3.17 -27.45 8.30
N VAL A 250 -2.78 -26.17 8.12
CA VAL A 250 -1.49 -25.61 8.57
C VAL A 250 -1.77 -24.58 9.66
N ILE A 251 -1.25 -24.79 10.85
CA ILE A 251 -1.56 -23.95 12.02
C ILE A 251 -0.28 -23.39 12.62
N ALA A 252 -0.21 -22.06 12.79
CA ALA A 252 0.75 -21.42 13.67
C ALA A 252 0.17 -21.26 15.08
N TYR A 253 1.00 -21.40 16.09
CA TYR A 253 0.64 -21.22 17.51
C TYR A 253 1.87 -20.80 18.32
N ASN A 254 1.71 -20.45 19.60
CA ASN A 254 2.78 -19.93 20.45
C ASN A 254 3.53 -18.75 19.82
N VAL A 255 2.77 -17.75 19.33
CA VAL A 255 3.35 -16.59 18.63
C VAL A 255 4.10 -15.70 19.62
N VAL A 256 5.33 -15.34 19.26
CA VAL A 256 6.21 -14.45 20.02
C VAL A 256 6.64 -13.29 19.11
N ASN A 257 6.30 -12.07 19.50
CA ASN A 257 6.63 -10.84 18.76
C ASN A 257 7.91 -10.20 19.30
N SER A 258 8.77 -9.72 18.41
CA SER A 258 9.89 -8.84 18.74
C SER A 258 9.96 -7.65 17.78
N THR A 259 10.92 -6.78 17.94
CA THR A 259 11.11 -5.59 17.10
C THR A 259 11.83 -5.88 15.78
N ASP A 260 12.28 -7.11 15.55
CA ASP A 260 13.03 -7.53 14.36
C ASP A 260 12.46 -8.78 13.67
N LYS A 261 11.57 -9.53 14.34
CA LYS A 261 11.02 -10.78 13.79
C LYS A 261 9.80 -11.25 14.58
N THR A 262 9.08 -12.21 14.01
CA THR A 262 8.00 -12.93 14.72
C THR A 262 8.32 -14.42 14.78
N GLY A 263 8.34 -14.96 15.98
CA GLY A 263 8.54 -16.39 16.27
C GLY A 263 7.20 -17.10 16.41
N PHE A 264 7.15 -18.38 16.04
CA PHE A 264 5.97 -19.22 16.19
C PHE A 264 6.32 -20.70 16.08
N ASP A 265 5.41 -21.56 16.53
CA ASP A 265 5.43 -22.99 16.26
C ASP A 265 4.46 -23.29 15.12
N VAL A 266 4.73 -24.33 14.32
CA VAL A 266 3.85 -24.74 13.20
C VAL A 266 3.46 -26.19 13.34
N ARG A 267 2.18 -26.50 13.01
CA ARG A 267 1.67 -27.86 12.90
C ARG A 267 1.03 -28.08 11.53
N TYR A 268 1.33 -29.24 10.95
CA TYR A 268 0.65 -29.79 9.76
C TYR A 268 0.39 -31.27 9.97
N GLY A 269 -0.88 -31.66 10.07
CA GLY A 269 -1.25 -33.03 10.45
C GLY A 269 -0.64 -33.44 11.79
N SER A 270 0.23 -34.47 11.78
CA SER A 270 1.00 -34.93 12.96
C SER A 270 2.37 -34.27 13.12
N GLU A 271 2.85 -33.57 12.10
CA GLU A 271 4.16 -32.89 12.13
C GLU A 271 4.07 -31.62 12.95
N ARG A 272 5.14 -31.38 13.73
CA ARG A 272 5.28 -30.18 14.56
C ARG A 272 6.69 -29.65 14.44
N HIS A 273 6.79 -28.35 14.13
CA HIS A 273 8.04 -27.62 14.07
C HIS A 273 8.00 -26.48 15.08
N VAL A 274 8.85 -26.53 16.07
CA VAL A 274 8.90 -25.56 17.17
C VAL A 274 10.00 -24.53 16.97
N GLY A 275 9.81 -23.33 17.53
CA GLY A 275 10.81 -22.27 17.54
C GLY A 275 11.18 -21.76 16.15
N ARG A 276 10.22 -21.67 15.24
CA ARG A 276 10.39 -21.09 13.91
C ARG A 276 10.21 -19.58 13.95
N TRP A 277 10.68 -18.88 12.96
CA TRP A 277 10.56 -17.44 12.89
C TRP A 277 10.57 -16.94 11.44
N VAL A 278 9.96 -15.78 11.24
CA VAL A 278 10.01 -15.01 9.99
C VAL A 278 10.51 -13.60 10.29
N PRO A 279 11.19 -12.95 9.33
CA PRO A 279 11.73 -11.60 9.53
C PRO A 279 10.65 -10.51 9.38
N TRP A 280 9.39 -10.80 9.71
CA TRP A 280 8.28 -9.86 9.61
C TRP A 280 7.69 -9.59 10.98
N LEU A 281 7.16 -8.40 11.17
CA LEU A 281 6.63 -7.96 12.43
C LEU A 281 5.11 -8.18 12.50
N GLY A 282 4.67 -8.76 13.59
CA GLY A 282 3.26 -8.91 13.90
C GLY A 282 2.62 -10.22 13.42
N GLN A 283 1.69 -10.70 14.24
CA GLN A 283 0.96 -11.95 14.02
C GLN A 283 0.19 -11.97 12.68
N HIS A 284 -0.33 -10.82 12.24
CA HIS A 284 -1.08 -10.71 10.99
C HIS A 284 -0.24 -11.03 9.74
N HIS A 285 1.09 -10.91 9.81
CA HIS A 285 1.98 -11.29 8.72
C HIS A 285 2.28 -12.80 8.67
N ILE A 286 2.03 -13.54 9.75
CA ILE A 286 2.17 -15.01 9.75
C ILE A 286 1.22 -15.65 8.72
N ALA A 287 0.06 -15.07 8.48
CA ALA A 287 -0.89 -15.54 7.47
C ALA A 287 -0.22 -15.72 6.09
N ALA A 288 0.63 -14.77 5.67
CA ALA A 288 1.38 -14.87 4.41
C ALA A 288 2.37 -16.04 4.42
N ALA A 289 3.05 -16.28 5.55
CA ALA A 289 3.96 -17.42 5.71
C ALA A 289 3.21 -18.75 5.62
N LEU A 290 2.08 -18.88 6.31
CA LEU A 290 1.27 -20.10 6.30
C LEU A 290 0.67 -20.38 4.92
N ALA A 291 0.19 -19.34 4.23
CA ALA A 291 -0.28 -19.46 2.85
C ALA A 291 0.82 -19.98 1.92
N ALA A 292 2.06 -19.47 2.06
CA ALA A 292 3.20 -19.94 1.28
C ALA A 292 3.57 -21.39 1.57
N LEU A 293 3.46 -21.82 2.83
CA LEU A 293 3.67 -23.22 3.21
C LEU A 293 2.61 -24.13 2.61
N CYS A 294 1.33 -23.73 2.59
CA CYS A 294 0.26 -24.48 1.92
C CYS A 294 0.55 -24.68 0.43
N VAL A 295 0.98 -23.62 -0.26
CA VAL A 295 1.39 -23.70 -1.67
C VAL A 295 2.61 -24.61 -1.84
N GLY A 296 3.64 -24.45 -0.99
CA GLY A 296 4.84 -25.28 -1.02
C GLY A 296 4.53 -26.77 -0.86
N LEU A 297 3.69 -27.12 0.11
CA LEU A 297 3.26 -28.50 0.35
C LEU A 297 2.53 -29.11 -0.86
N HIS A 298 1.73 -28.32 -1.57
CA HIS A 298 1.05 -28.78 -2.80
C HIS A 298 2.03 -29.13 -3.92
N TYR A 299 3.18 -28.47 -3.96
CA TYR A 299 4.25 -28.70 -4.96
C TYR A 299 5.45 -29.48 -4.38
N ASP A 300 5.20 -30.38 -3.43
CA ASP A 300 6.16 -31.32 -2.85
C ASP A 300 7.38 -30.65 -2.16
N ILE A 301 7.24 -29.40 -1.71
CA ILE A 301 8.23 -28.76 -0.83
C ILE A 301 7.85 -29.07 0.62
N ASP A 302 8.71 -29.77 1.33
CA ASP A 302 8.41 -30.13 2.72
C ASP A 302 8.37 -28.91 3.66
N LEU A 303 7.66 -29.07 4.77
CA LEU A 303 7.40 -27.99 5.70
C LEU A 303 8.70 -27.36 6.25
N ASP A 304 9.73 -28.17 6.53
CA ASP A 304 11.00 -27.67 7.06
C ASP A 304 11.81 -26.88 6.02
N GLU A 305 11.78 -27.31 4.75
CA GLU A 305 12.38 -26.59 3.65
C GLU A 305 11.67 -25.25 3.40
N GLY A 306 10.33 -25.24 3.41
CA GLY A 306 9.51 -24.04 3.31
C GLY A 306 9.78 -23.05 4.44
N LEU A 307 9.81 -23.51 5.68
CA LEU A 307 10.10 -22.68 6.85
C LEU A 307 11.51 -22.06 6.78
N ARG A 308 12.51 -22.82 6.33
CA ARG A 308 13.87 -22.27 6.09
C ARG A 308 13.87 -21.21 5.00
N ALA A 309 13.14 -21.42 3.91
CA ALA A 309 13.02 -20.43 2.84
C ALA A 309 12.46 -19.10 3.36
N LEU A 310 11.46 -19.15 4.23
CA LEU A 310 10.81 -17.97 4.79
C LEU A 310 11.72 -17.11 5.68
N THR A 311 12.73 -17.70 6.32
CA THR A 311 13.70 -16.92 7.11
C THR A 311 14.63 -16.03 6.25
N GLU A 312 14.68 -16.28 4.94
CA GLU A 312 15.53 -15.55 3.99
C GLU A 312 14.76 -14.45 3.24
N VAL A 313 13.47 -14.27 3.52
CA VAL A 313 12.65 -13.23 2.87
C VAL A 313 13.06 -11.86 3.41
N ALA A 314 13.25 -10.90 2.52
CA ALA A 314 13.55 -9.53 2.91
C ALA A 314 12.32 -8.82 3.48
N TYR A 315 12.55 -7.77 4.27
CA TYR A 315 11.49 -6.84 4.64
C TYR A 315 10.97 -6.12 3.39
N LEU A 316 9.67 -5.91 3.36
CA LEU A 316 9.06 -5.08 2.32
C LEU A 316 9.04 -3.62 2.78
N PRO A 317 9.59 -2.68 2.00
CA PRO A 317 9.51 -1.26 2.32
C PRO A 317 8.06 -0.82 2.58
N GLY A 318 7.85 -0.04 3.62
CA GLY A 318 6.53 0.50 3.96
C GLY A 318 5.50 -0.51 4.50
N ARG A 319 5.92 -1.74 4.83
CA ARG A 319 5.02 -2.79 5.38
C ARG A 319 5.60 -3.37 6.67
N MET A 320 5.35 -2.70 7.78
CA MET A 320 5.92 -3.04 9.09
C MET A 320 7.45 -3.29 9.00
N ASN A 321 8.14 -2.47 8.21
CA ASN A 321 9.58 -2.58 7.95
C ASN A 321 10.39 -2.01 9.13
N PRO A 322 11.15 -2.81 9.89
CA PRO A 322 11.94 -2.31 11.00
C PRO A 322 13.18 -1.55 10.52
N LEU A 323 13.37 -0.36 11.05
CA LEU A 323 14.46 0.55 10.73
C LEU A 323 15.11 1.09 12.01
N LEU A 324 16.32 1.60 11.89
CA LEU A 324 16.98 2.30 12.98
C LEU A 324 16.67 3.80 12.93
N GLY A 325 15.93 4.27 13.92
CA GLY A 325 15.56 5.68 14.06
C GLY A 325 16.60 6.51 14.79
N LEU A 326 16.39 7.84 14.78
CA LEU A 326 17.21 8.80 15.52
C LEU A 326 17.39 8.38 16.99
N GLN A 327 18.55 8.68 17.58
CA GLN A 327 18.92 8.32 18.95
C GLN A 327 18.84 6.81 19.23
N ASN A 328 19.00 5.98 18.21
CA ASN A 328 18.85 4.52 18.25
C ASN A 328 17.46 4.04 18.69
N SER A 329 16.40 4.80 18.38
CA SER A 329 15.04 4.36 18.58
C SER A 329 14.68 3.20 17.64
N ALA A 330 13.76 2.34 18.06
CA ALA A 330 13.17 1.34 17.16
C ALA A 330 12.10 2.05 16.30
N LEU A 331 12.33 2.13 15.00
CA LEU A 331 11.44 2.76 14.03
C LEU A 331 10.83 1.70 13.14
N VAL A 332 9.53 1.75 12.93
CA VAL A 332 8.82 0.82 12.03
C VAL A 332 8.09 1.64 10.97
N ASP A 333 8.43 1.36 9.72
CA ASP A 333 7.82 1.94 8.53
C ASP A 333 6.65 1.07 8.06
N ASP A 334 5.42 1.57 8.20
CA ASP A 334 4.18 0.92 7.76
C ASP A 334 3.36 1.88 6.87
N THR A 335 4.04 2.55 5.95
CA THR A 335 3.50 3.67 5.18
C THR A 335 2.89 3.28 3.84
N ILE A 336 2.81 1.96 3.52
CA ILE A 336 2.15 1.48 2.29
C ILE A 336 0.96 0.57 2.61
N GLY A 337 -0.17 0.90 1.98
CA GLY A 337 -1.37 0.06 1.99
C GLY A 337 -2.04 -0.02 3.36
N ALA A 338 -1.94 1.04 4.15
CA ALA A 338 -2.60 1.13 5.44
C ALA A 338 -4.11 0.99 5.31
N THR A 339 -4.67 0.09 6.11
CA THR A 339 -6.11 -0.13 6.27
C THR A 339 -6.48 0.02 7.75
N PRO A 340 -7.75 0.19 8.11
CA PRO A 340 -8.16 0.19 9.51
C PRO A 340 -7.69 -1.07 10.26
N GLN A 341 -7.75 -2.24 9.60
CA GLN A 341 -7.33 -3.50 10.18
C GLN A 341 -5.82 -3.58 10.39
N SER A 342 -5.00 -3.13 9.41
CA SER A 342 -3.53 -3.14 9.56
C SER A 342 -3.06 -2.20 10.66
N MET A 343 -3.67 -1.01 10.78
CA MET A 343 -3.33 -0.07 11.86
C MET A 343 -3.69 -0.63 13.25
N LEU A 344 -4.85 -1.27 13.38
CA LEU A 344 -5.21 -1.94 14.64
C LEU A 344 -4.25 -3.10 14.95
N ALA A 345 -3.88 -3.89 13.94
CA ALA A 345 -2.91 -4.97 14.11
C ALA A 345 -1.51 -4.46 14.50
N ALA A 346 -1.09 -3.31 13.98
CA ALA A 346 0.16 -2.65 14.38
C ALA A 346 0.13 -2.22 15.85
N LEU A 347 -0.99 -1.64 16.32
CA LEU A 347 -1.18 -1.31 17.73
C LEU A 347 -1.16 -2.56 18.63
N ASP A 348 -1.82 -3.63 18.20
CA ASP A 348 -1.82 -4.90 18.94
C ASP A 348 -0.42 -5.51 19.01
N TRP A 349 0.36 -5.41 17.92
CA TRP A 349 1.76 -5.81 17.90
C TRP A 349 2.60 -4.99 18.88
N MET A 350 2.48 -3.64 18.89
CA MET A 350 3.19 -2.78 19.84
C MET A 350 2.91 -3.19 21.29
N GLN A 351 1.63 -3.43 21.62
CA GLN A 351 1.25 -3.87 22.96
C GLN A 351 1.87 -5.22 23.32
N THR A 352 1.83 -6.17 22.37
CA THR A 352 2.33 -7.54 22.59
C THR A 352 3.85 -7.55 22.76
N VAL A 353 4.59 -6.75 22.00
CA VAL A 353 6.04 -6.60 22.16
C VAL A 353 6.37 -6.16 23.60
N ASN A 354 5.73 -5.12 24.11
CA ASN A 354 5.98 -4.65 25.48
C ASN A 354 5.55 -5.70 26.52
N ALA A 355 4.41 -6.37 26.34
CA ALA A 355 3.93 -7.38 27.30
C ALA A 355 4.87 -8.59 27.44
N GLN A 356 5.77 -8.82 26.48
CA GLN A 356 6.75 -9.90 26.51
C GLN A 356 8.11 -9.48 27.11
N LEU A 357 8.29 -8.21 27.39
CA LEU A 357 9.51 -7.65 28.00
C LEU A 357 9.33 -7.49 29.52
N SER A 358 10.44 -7.39 30.25
CA SER A 358 10.41 -6.97 31.65
C SER A 358 10.10 -5.46 31.76
N ASP A 359 9.51 -5.01 32.86
CA ASP A 359 9.15 -3.60 33.05
C ASP A 359 10.33 -2.64 32.83
N SER A 360 11.54 -3.08 33.15
CA SER A 360 12.76 -2.27 32.95
C SER A 360 13.21 -2.16 31.49
N GLU A 361 12.67 -3.01 30.61
CA GLU A 361 12.99 -3.09 29.18
C GLU A 361 11.84 -2.55 28.29
N HIS A 362 10.69 -2.18 28.89
CA HIS A 362 9.57 -1.65 28.12
C HIS A 362 9.98 -0.44 27.29
N TYR A 363 9.49 -0.41 26.06
CA TYR A 363 9.55 0.77 25.19
C TYR A 363 8.47 1.77 25.58
N ARG A 364 8.76 3.05 25.35
CA ARG A 364 7.71 4.07 25.22
C ARG A 364 7.11 3.92 23.82
N LEU A 365 5.82 3.64 23.75
CA LEU A 365 5.10 3.35 22.51
C LEU A 365 4.60 4.66 21.87
N ILE A 366 5.12 4.98 20.69
CA ILE A 366 4.74 6.16 19.91
C ILE A 366 4.07 5.70 18.63
N PHE A 367 2.79 6.04 18.48
CA PHE A 367 2.03 5.72 17.28
C PHE A 367 1.80 7.00 16.47
N VAL A 368 2.23 6.99 15.20
CA VAL A 368 2.10 8.10 14.26
C VAL A 368 1.26 7.64 13.10
N MET A 369 0.13 8.30 12.86
CA MET A 369 -0.77 7.92 11.78
C MET A 369 -1.15 9.10 10.90
N GLY A 370 -1.14 8.88 9.61
CA GLY A 370 -1.73 9.78 8.61
C GLY A 370 -3.19 9.41 8.29
N ASP A 371 -3.81 10.22 7.43
CA ASP A 371 -5.14 9.91 6.89
C ASP A 371 -5.13 8.55 6.20
N LEU A 372 -6.25 7.82 6.29
CA LEU A 372 -6.47 6.57 5.57
C LEU A 372 -7.07 6.85 4.20
N ASP A 373 -6.56 6.16 3.19
CA ASP A 373 -7.16 6.18 1.84
C ASP A 373 -8.27 5.13 1.71
N SER A 374 -9.16 5.35 0.75
CA SER A 374 -10.10 4.34 0.25
C SER A 374 -11.01 3.68 1.30
N VAL A 375 -11.35 4.41 2.37
CA VAL A 375 -12.29 3.96 3.43
C VAL A 375 -13.71 4.49 3.24
N GLY A 376 -13.94 5.35 2.27
CA GLY A 376 -15.26 5.88 1.89
C GLY A 376 -16.01 6.47 3.08
N GLY A 377 -17.33 6.26 3.13
CA GLY A 377 -18.20 6.74 4.21
C GLY A 377 -17.86 6.18 5.62
N MET A 378 -16.95 5.21 5.71
CA MET A 378 -16.49 4.64 6.97
C MET A 378 -15.30 5.39 7.59
N SER A 379 -14.74 6.39 6.91
CA SER A 379 -13.52 7.10 7.34
C SER A 379 -13.60 7.61 8.78
N ALA A 380 -14.62 8.36 9.13
CA ALA A 380 -14.79 8.91 10.47
C ALA A 380 -14.87 7.82 11.57
N LEU A 381 -15.57 6.71 11.27
CA LEU A 381 -15.68 5.58 12.22
C LEU A 381 -14.33 4.87 12.37
N ALA A 382 -13.65 4.57 11.27
CA ALA A 382 -12.36 3.90 11.25
C ALA A 382 -11.32 4.68 12.06
N HIS A 383 -11.16 5.98 11.79
CA HIS A 383 -10.21 6.84 12.52
C HIS A 383 -10.54 6.89 14.02
N ARG A 384 -11.84 7.00 14.39
CA ARG A 384 -12.22 6.98 15.81
C ARG A 384 -11.89 5.66 16.51
N LEU A 385 -12.14 4.51 15.87
CA LEU A 385 -11.80 3.21 16.43
C LEU A 385 -10.29 3.06 16.64
N ILE A 386 -9.48 3.49 15.67
CA ILE A 386 -8.03 3.49 15.79
C ILE A 386 -7.59 4.40 16.94
N GLY A 387 -8.16 5.61 17.07
CA GLY A 387 -7.87 6.52 18.16
C GLY A 387 -8.22 5.97 19.56
N GLN A 388 -9.38 5.29 19.69
CA GLN A 388 -9.77 4.59 20.91
C GLN A 388 -8.79 3.47 21.27
N ARG A 389 -8.36 2.68 20.27
CA ARG A 389 -7.36 1.63 20.47
C ARG A 389 -5.99 2.21 20.85
N ALA A 390 -5.55 3.28 20.15
CA ALA A 390 -4.30 3.96 20.45
C ALA A 390 -4.27 4.50 21.88
N ALA A 391 -5.38 5.03 22.40
CA ALA A 391 -5.47 5.50 23.79
C ALA A 391 -5.22 4.41 24.84
N SER A 392 -5.46 3.15 24.51
CA SER A 392 -5.22 2.01 25.41
C SER A 392 -3.84 1.39 25.28
N VAL A 393 -3.09 1.73 24.22
CA VAL A 393 -1.80 1.09 23.89
C VAL A 393 -0.65 2.08 23.88
N ALA A 394 -0.81 3.22 23.20
CA ALA A 394 0.27 4.14 22.95
C ALA A 394 0.48 5.12 24.11
N ASP A 395 1.75 5.41 24.43
CA ASP A 395 2.13 6.49 25.35
C ASP A 395 2.04 7.86 24.66
N VAL A 396 2.22 7.89 23.35
CA VAL A 396 2.11 9.09 22.51
C VAL A 396 1.36 8.74 21.23
N LEU A 397 0.37 9.56 20.88
CA LEU A 397 -0.33 9.53 19.60
C LEU A 397 -0.06 10.84 18.83
N ILE A 398 0.42 10.70 17.60
CA ILE A 398 0.54 11.81 16.64
C ILE A 398 -0.30 11.50 15.43
N THR A 399 -1.17 12.42 15.04
CA THR A 399 -1.98 12.28 13.83
C THR A 399 -1.61 13.35 12.83
N GLU A 400 -1.59 13.01 11.55
CA GLU A 400 -1.34 13.91 10.43
C GLU A 400 -2.50 13.83 9.45
N GLY A 401 -3.16 14.97 9.22
CA GLY A 401 -4.29 15.09 8.30
C GLY A 401 -5.61 15.42 8.98
N THR A 402 -6.61 15.66 8.14
CA THR A 402 -7.93 16.14 8.59
C THR A 402 -8.77 15.00 9.20
N GLU A 403 -8.76 13.84 8.55
CA GLU A 403 -9.49 12.66 9.02
C GLU A 403 -8.77 11.99 10.19
N ALA A 404 -7.44 11.92 10.16
CA ALA A 404 -6.63 11.37 11.25
C ALA A 404 -6.79 12.19 12.55
N ALA A 405 -7.11 13.48 12.47
CA ALA A 405 -7.43 14.30 13.65
C ALA A 405 -8.63 13.75 14.44
N LEU A 406 -9.55 13.02 13.80
CA LEU A 406 -10.67 12.33 14.47
C LEU A 406 -10.15 11.22 15.40
N ALA A 407 -9.05 10.54 15.03
CA ALA A 407 -8.41 9.57 15.91
C ALA A 407 -7.78 10.26 17.14
N GLY A 408 -7.08 11.38 16.94
CA GLY A 408 -6.55 12.19 18.04
C GLY A 408 -7.66 12.63 19.01
N ARG A 409 -8.80 13.06 18.49
CA ARG A 409 -9.96 13.43 19.29
C ARG A 409 -10.54 12.25 20.08
N ALA A 410 -10.75 11.12 19.40
CA ALA A 410 -11.27 9.90 20.03
C ALA A 410 -10.33 9.38 21.12
N ALA A 411 -9.01 9.53 20.97
CA ALA A 411 -8.03 9.18 21.99
C ALA A 411 -8.17 10.09 23.25
N LEU A 412 -8.34 11.39 23.06
CA LEU A 412 -8.61 12.33 24.16
C LEU A 412 -9.92 11.98 24.88
N ASP A 413 -10.99 11.71 24.13
CA ASP A 413 -12.29 11.31 24.68
C ASP A 413 -12.22 9.98 25.45
N SER A 414 -11.27 9.11 25.07
CA SER A 414 -10.97 7.83 25.73
C SER A 414 -10.04 7.96 26.94
N GLY A 415 -9.67 9.19 27.34
CA GLY A 415 -8.90 9.47 28.54
C GLY A 415 -7.40 9.69 28.35
N MET A 416 -6.89 9.67 27.11
CA MET A 416 -5.50 10.03 26.83
C MET A 416 -5.26 11.52 27.15
N SER A 417 -4.15 11.83 27.78
CA SER A 417 -3.82 13.21 28.16
C SER A 417 -3.52 14.08 26.93
N ALA A 418 -3.93 15.35 26.94
CA ALA A 418 -3.59 16.31 25.87
C ALA A 418 -2.07 16.51 25.69
N ARG A 419 -1.25 16.16 26.70
CA ARG A 419 0.20 16.17 26.58
C ARG A 419 0.76 15.01 25.75
N GLN A 420 0.00 13.93 25.63
CA GLN A 420 0.37 12.69 24.93
C GLN A 420 -0.17 12.68 23.48
N VAL A 421 -1.09 13.59 23.13
CA VAL A 421 -1.68 13.67 21.80
C VAL A 421 -1.17 14.90 21.07
N CYS A 422 -0.78 14.73 19.80
CA CYS A 422 -0.47 15.81 18.87
C CYS A 422 -1.26 15.61 17.59
N MET A 423 -2.07 16.57 17.21
CA MET A 423 -2.78 16.57 15.93
C MET A 423 -2.08 17.58 15.02
N ALA A 424 -1.33 17.06 14.05
CA ALA A 424 -0.58 17.79 13.04
C ALA A 424 -1.34 17.80 11.70
N TYR A 425 -0.97 18.71 10.82
CA TYR A 425 -1.53 18.84 9.48
C TYR A 425 -0.43 18.97 8.41
N SER A 426 0.82 18.81 8.81
CA SER A 426 1.95 18.77 7.92
C SER A 426 3.00 17.77 8.41
N THR A 427 3.74 17.17 7.49
CA THR A 427 4.88 16.29 7.75
C THR A 427 5.90 16.95 8.69
N GLN A 428 6.18 18.24 8.48
CA GLN A 428 7.16 18.98 9.28
C GLN A 428 6.73 19.14 10.73
N ASP A 429 5.42 19.32 10.98
CA ASP A 429 4.89 19.41 12.35
C ASP A 429 5.01 18.08 13.09
N VAL A 430 4.78 16.96 12.40
CA VAL A 430 5.00 15.61 12.95
C VAL A 430 6.45 15.42 13.36
N VAL A 431 7.39 15.76 12.45
CA VAL A 431 8.84 15.64 12.70
C VAL A 431 9.27 16.53 13.88
N SER A 432 8.80 17.78 13.92
CA SER A 432 9.09 18.71 15.02
C SER A 432 8.50 18.23 16.34
N ALA A 433 7.27 17.69 16.32
CA ALA A 433 6.66 17.13 17.53
C ALA A 433 7.51 15.97 18.08
N LEU A 434 7.99 15.08 17.23
CA LEU A 434 8.82 13.94 17.64
C LEU A 434 10.18 14.39 18.18
N LYS A 435 10.85 15.33 17.49
CA LYS A 435 12.21 15.81 17.85
C LYS A 435 12.22 16.75 19.05
N ASP A 436 11.30 17.72 19.10
CA ASP A 436 11.38 18.85 20.02
C ASP A 436 10.42 18.74 21.20
N ARG A 437 9.20 18.21 20.98
CA ARG A 437 8.20 18.07 22.04
C ARG A 437 8.33 16.74 22.78
N PHE A 438 8.43 15.62 22.04
CA PHE A 438 8.45 14.28 22.63
C PHE A 438 9.86 13.75 22.88
N LEU A 439 10.89 14.37 22.30
CA LEU A 439 12.31 14.11 22.53
C LEU A 439 12.67 12.61 22.38
N ILE A 440 12.68 12.15 21.15
CA ILE A 440 12.95 10.75 20.79
C ILE A 440 14.24 10.25 21.46
N ASN A 441 14.21 9.02 21.95
CA ASN A 441 15.35 8.36 22.57
C ASN A 441 15.38 6.84 22.26
N HIS A 442 16.42 6.16 22.69
CA HIS A 442 16.66 4.73 22.42
C HIS A 442 15.63 3.76 23.04
N ARG A 443 14.74 4.23 23.90
CA ARG A 443 13.64 3.46 24.49
C ARG A 443 12.31 3.65 23.76
N ASP A 444 12.32 4.32 22.64
CA ASP A 444 11.10 4.55 21.88
C ASP A 444 10.93 3.47 20.81
N LEU A 445 9.73 2.93 20.76
CA LEU A 445 9.23 2.14 19.64
C LEU A 445 8.22 3.01 18.88
N ILE A 446 8.60 3.41 17.69
CA ILE A 446 7.85 4.36 16.86
C ILE A 446 7.29 3.61 15.66
N VAL A 447 5.98 3.55 15.53
CA VAL A 447 5.31 3.04 14.32
C VAL A 447 4.75 4.23 13.55
N ILE A 448 5.07 4.30 12.26
CA ILE A 448 4.57 5.34 11.35
C ILE A 448 3.76 4.66 10.25
N THR A 449 2.49 5.04 10.12
CA THR A 449 1.55 4.45 9.19
C THR A 449 0.63 5.50 8.57
N GLY A 450 0.02 5.22 7.43
CA GLY A 450 -0.91 6.15 6.76
C GLY A 450 -1.26 5.68 5.36
N GLY A 451 -2.27 6.31 4.77
CA GLY A 451 -2.60 6.14 3.37
C GLY A 451 -1.53 6.75 2.45
N ALA A 452 -1.54 6.37 1.17
CA ALA A 452 -0.54 6.86 0.20
C ALA A 452 -0.57 8.39 0.04
N ALA A 453 -1.76 9.01 0.15
CA ALA A 453 -1.90 10.46 0.04
C ALA A 453 -1.24 11.21 1.20
N ALA A 454 -1.16 10.60 2.39
CA ALA A 454 -0.55 11.21 3.58
C ALA A 454 0.99 11.30 3.50
N ARG A 455 1.64 10.60 2.56
CA ARG A 455 3.09 10.67 2.31
C ARG A 455 3.94 10.47 3.58
N MET A 456 3.49 9.59 4.49
CA MET A 456 4.13 9.38 5.79
C MET A 456 5.56 8.81 5.69
N GLU A 457 5.97 8.27 4.54
CA GLU A 457 7.36 7.88 4.26
C GLU A 457 8.34 9.06 4.34
N LEU A 458 7.84 10.30 4.15
CA LEU A 458 8.66 11.50 4.32
C LEU A 458 9.01 11.72 5.80
N VAL A 459 8.07 11.44 6.72
CA VAL A 459 8.33 11.48 8.17
C VAL A 459 9.37 10.42 8.54
N VAL A 460 9.20 9.18 8.04
CA VAL A 460 10.18 8.10 8.26
C VAL A 460 11.57 8.55 7.81
N GLY A 461 11.67 9.12 6.61
CA GLY A 461 12.94 9.59 6.03
C GLY A 461 13.68 10.63 6.87
N GLU A 462 12.94 11.49 7.60
CA GLU A 462 13.51 12.51 8.48
C GLU A 462 13.91 11.99 9.88
N LEU A 463 13.47 10.76 10.20
CA LEU A 463 13.75 10.12 11.49
C LEU A 463 14.82 9.01 11.40
N LEU A 464 15.30 8.67 10.21
CA LEU A 464 16.35 7.66 10.06
C LEU A 464 17.65 8.08 10.74
N GLN A 465 18.27 7.11 11.45
CA GLN A 465 19.61 7.31 12.02
C GLN A 465 20.67 7.52 10.95
N ASN A 466 20.58 6.78 9.83
CA ASN A 466 21.51 6.87 8.71
C ASN A 466 20.77 7.37 7.46
N ALA A 467 21.22 8.48 6.89
CA ALA A 467 20.60 9.03 5.67
C ALA A 467 20.68 8.09 4.46
N GLN A 468 21.60 7.12 4.44
CA GLN A 468 21.72 6.12 3.37
C GLN A 468 20.53 5.17 3.33
N ASP A 469 19.88 4.92 4.46
CA ASP A 469 18.72 4.03 4.57
C ASP A 469 17.46 4.61 3.89
N LYS A 470 17.47 5.91 3.51
CA LYS A 470 16.41 6.53 2.68
C LYS A 470 16.18 5.79 1.35
N THR A 471 17.17 5.07 0.84
CA THR A 471 17.02 4.27 -0.40
C THR A 471 16.16 3.01 -0.19
N ALA A 472 15.99 2.58 1.05
CA ALA A 472 15.14 1.44 1.43
C ALA A 472 13.68 1.84 1.70
N LEU A 473 13.35 3.14 1.65
CA LEU A 473 11.98 3.62 1.80
C LEU A 473 11.19 3.40 0.51
N PRO A 474 9.88 3.20 0.61
CA PRO A 474 9.04 3.13 -0.56
C PRO A 474 9.15 4.42 -1.36
N ARG A 475 9.23 4.28 -2.69
CA ARG A 475 9.16 5.41 -3.59
C ARG A 475 7.75 5.41 -4.18
N HIS A 476 7.03 6.48 -3.97
CA HIS A 476 5.81 6.72 -4.75
C HIS A 476 6.24 7.07 -6.17
N ASP A 477 6.38 6.03 -7.01
CA ASP A 477 6.69 6.22 -8.42
C ASP A 477 5.49 6.84 -9.14
N SER A 478 5.76 7.62 -10.16
CA SER A 478 4.79 8.24 -11.06
C SER A 478 3.81 7.24 -11.70
N PHE A 479 4.06 5.93 -11.60
CA PHE A 479 3.12 4.89 -12.02
C PHE A 479 1.87 4.83 -11.13
N SER A 480 2.02 5.02 -9.81
CA SER A 480 0.86 5.19 -8.90
C SER A 480 0.06 6.45 -9.27
N GLU A 481 0.73 7.51 -9.72
CA GLU A 481 0.06 8.71 -10.23
C GLU A 481 -0.66 8.45 -11.55
N VAL A 482 -0.11 7.65 -12.47
CA VAL A 482 -0.78 7.24 -13.72
C VAL A 482 -1.94 6.28 -13.44
N ALA A 483 -1.80 5.35 -12.50
CA ALA A 483 -2.89 4.48 -12.06
C ALA A 483 -4.00 5.27 -11.34
N ALA A 484 -3.63 6.26 -10.52
CA ALA A 484 -4.56 7.20 -9.89
C ALA A 484 -5.26 8.11 -10.92
N LEU A 485 -4.62 8.40 -12.05
CA LEU A 485 -5.25 9.10 -13.17
C LEU A 485 -6.42 8.33 -13.82
N VAL A 486 -6.62 7.07 -13.49
CA VAL A 486 -7.70 6.21 -14.03
C VAL A 486 -8.98 6.23 -13.17
N GLN A 487 -8.98 6.87 -11.99
CA GLN A 487 -10.18 6.98 -11.15
C GLN A 487 -10.91 8.32 -11.35
N PRO A 488 -12.26 8.36 -11.45
CA PRO A 488 -13.01 9.60 -11.52
C PRO A 488 -12.93 10.33 -10.18
N THR A 489 -12.33 11.51 -10.17
CA THR A 489 -12.43 12.46 -9.06
C THR A 489 -13.16 13.69 -9.53
N ASP A 490 -13.68 14.49 -8.61
CA ASP A 490 -14.35 15.74 -8.89
C ASP A 490 -13.55 16.61 -9.86
N LEU A 491 -14.25 17.26 -10.81
CA LEU A 491 -13.64 18.04 -11.88
C LEU A 491 -12.91 19.30 -11.38
N ASN A 492 -13.11 19.68 -10.12
CA ASN A 492 -12.49 20.85 -9.50
C ASN A 492 -12.08 20.51 -8.06
N TRP A 493 -10.81 20.69 -7.72
CA TRP A 493 -10.30 20.61 -6.35
C TRP A 493 -9.36 21.78 -6.06
N VAL A 494 -9.20 22.11 -4.80
CA VAL A 494 -8.18 23.02 -4.29
C VAL A 494 -7.17 22.19 -3.54
N GLU A 495 -5.91 22.27 -3.94
CA GLU A 495 -4.77 21.64 -3.24
C GLU A 495 -4.07 22.71 -2.41
N LEU A 496 -3.93 22.45 -1.12
CA LEU A 496 -3.28 23.34 -0.18
C LEU A 496 -2.01 22.67 0.37
N ASP A 497 -0.87 23.29 0.11
CA ASP A 497 0.42 22.89 0.69
C ASP A 497 0.55 23.47 2.11
N LEU A 498 0.23 22.65 3.11
CA LEU A 498 0.32 23.04 4.54
C LEU A 498 1.78 23.12 5.03
N ASP A 499 2.73 22.41 4.42
CA ASP A 499 4.16 22.55 4.71
C ASP A 499 4.68 23.92 4.29
N ALA A 500 4.26 24.41 3.14
CA ALA A 500 4.55 25.79 2.70
C ALA A 500 3.94 26.82 3.64
N LEU A 501 2.68 26.60 4.08
CA LEU A 501 2.04 27.48 5.07
C LEU A 501 2.82 27.48 6.40
N ALA A 502 3.16 26.30 6.92
CA ALA A 502 3.96 26.15 8.15
C ALA A 502 5.30 26.89 8.06
N SER A 503 5.99 26.71 6.93
CA SER A 503 7.26 27.41 6.64
C SER A 503 7.08 28.93 6.65
N ASN A 504 6.04 29.44 5.99
CA ASN A 504 5.75 30.87 5.93
C ASN A 504 5.46 31.45 7.31
N VAL A 505 4.68 30.75 8.15
CA VAL A 505 4.39 31.18 9.52
C VAL A 505 5.65 31.24 10.37
N ARG A 506 6.53 30.23 10.28
CA ARG A 506 7.84 30.23 10.98
C ARG A 506 8.74 31.38 10.52
N ILE A 507 8.82 31.63 9.21
CA ILE A 507 9.61 32.75 8.68
C ILE A 507 9.11 34.09 9.25
N ILE A 508 7.79 34.32 9.23
CA ILE A 508 7.21 35.54 9.80
C ILE A 508 7.50 35.63 11.30
N LYS A 509 7.30 34.53 12.04
CA LYS A 509 7.55 34.50 13.49
C LYS A 509 9.02 34.81 13.81
N ASN A 510 9.95 34.23 13.08
CA ASN A 510 11.38 34.50 13.22
C ASN A 510 11.74 35.97 12.91
N LEU A 511 11.08 36.58 11.92
CA LEU A 511 11.30 37.99 11.55
C LEU A 511 10.82 38.98 12.63
N ILE A 512 9.65 38.68 13.25
CA ILE A 512 9.07 39.55 14.29
C ILE A 512 9.66 39.31 15.67
N GLY A 513 10.35 38.20 15.88
CA GLY A 513 10.95 37.83 17.16
C GLY A 513 9.96 37.34 18.22
N ASP A 514 10.50 36.93 19.39
CA ASP A 514 9.69 36.28 20.45
C ASP A 514 8.80 37.27 21.21
N GLU A 515 9.17 38.52 21.27
CA GLU A 515 8.43 39.57 21.97
C GLU A 515 7.12 39.98 21.27
N VAL A 516 6.93 39.63 20.00
CA VAL A 516 5.75 39.98 19.20
C VAL A 516 4.85 38.79 19.03
N SER A 517 3.59 38.91 19.44
CA SER A 517 2.57 37.88 19.22
C SER A 517 2.09 37.89 17.78
N LEU A 518 2.08 36.71 17.16
CA LEU A 518 1.55 36.49 15.80
C LEU A 518 0.08 36.06 15.88
N MET A 519 -0.78 36.72 15.11
CA MET A 519 -2.19 36.37 14.97
C MET A 519 -2.48 35.96 13.53
N ALA A 520 -3.05 34.74 13.34
CA ALA A 520 -3.48 34.26 12.04
C ALA A 520 -4.94 34.62 11.78
N VAL A 521 -5.22 35.23 10.63
CA VAL A 521 -6.58 35.59 10.20
C VAL A 521 -7.13 34.45 9.33
N VAL A 522 -8.15 33.76 9.86
CA VAL A 522 -8.73 32.55 9.24
C VAL A 522 -10.22 32.70 8.92
N LYS A 523 -10.68 33.94 8.71
CA LYS A 523 -12.07 34.23 8.33
C LYS A 523 -12.41 33.67 6.95
N ALA A 524 -13.70 33.51 6.65
CA ALA A 524 -14.23 33.00 5.39
C ALA A 524 -13.58 31.64 5.03
N ASP A 525 -13.59 30.72 5.99
CA ASP A 525 -12.98 29.41 5.87
C ASP A 525 -11.49 29.49 5.48
N ALA A 526 -10.72 30.35 6.18
CA ALA A 526 -9.35 30.71 5.82
C ALA A 526 -9.22 31.15 4.35
N TYR A 527 -10.13 31.99 3.88
CA TYR A 527 -10.24 32.41 2.47
C TYR A 527 -10.48 31.25 1.49
N GLY A 528 -11.22 30.22 1.92
CA GLY A 528 -11.50 29.01 1.17
C GLY A 528 -10.41 27.94 1.24
N HIS A 529 -9.47 28.05 2.17
CA HIS A 529 -8.38 27.09 2.35
C HIS A 529 -8.62 26.07 3.47
N GLY A 530 -9.80 26.09 4.13
CA GLY A 530 -10.10 25.22 5.27
C GLY A 530 -9.60 25.80 6.60
N ALA A 531 -10.49 26.48 7.33
CA ALA A 531 -10.15 27.26 8.54
C ALA A 531 -9.50 26.42 9.62
N VAL A 532 -9.96 25.18 9.83
CA VAL A 532 -9.45 24.31 10.91
C VAL A 532 -8.01 23.90 10.65
N ALA A 533 -7.70 23.39 9.44
CA ALA A 533 -6.34 22.95 9.06
C ALA A 533 -5.35 24.11 9.10
N VAL A 534 -5.72 25.26 8.49
CA VAL A 534 -4.88 26.47 8.45
C VAL A 534 -4.65 27.02 9.87
N ALA A 535 -5.69 27.10 10.71
CA ALA A 535 -5.58 27.61 12.08
C ALA A 535 -4.62 26.73 12.92
N ARG A 536 -4.76 25.42 12.85
CA ARG A 536 -3.87 24.50 13.59
C ARG A 536 -2.44 24.59 13.13
N THR A 537 -2.21 24.56 11.80
CA THR A 537 -0.88 24.71 11.23
C THR A 537 -0.25 26.03 11.67
N ALA A 538 -0.98 27.13 11.65
CA ALA A 538 -0.48 28.42 12.10
C ALA A 538 -0.12 28.42 13.61
N LEU A 539 -0.98 27.85 14.45
CA LEU A 539 -0.76 27.77 15.90
C LEU A 539 0.45 26.89 16.27
N LEU A 540 0.63 25.77 15.61
CA LEU A 540 1.78 24.88 15.81
C LEU A 540 3.11 25.54 15.39
N ASN A 541 3.05 26.52 14.47
CA ASN A 541 4.24 27.16 13.91
C ASN A 541 4.48 28.60 14.40
N GLY A 542 3.84 29.00 15.52
CA GLY A 542 4.18 30.23 16.25
C GLY A 542 3.11 31.32 16.26
N ALA A 543 1.94 31.12 15.67
CA ALA A 543 0.78 31.94 15.94
C ALA A 543 0.22 31.61 17.34
N VAL A 544 -0.24 32.62 18.08
CA VAL A 544 -0.82 32.47 19.42
C VAL A 544 -2.26 32.99 19.50
N TYR A 545 -2.73 33.66 18.44
CA TYR A 545 -4.06 34.19 18.28
C TYR A 545 -4.62 33.84 16.91
N LEU A 546 -5.96 33.70 16.84
CA LEU A 546 -6.70 33.58 15.60
C LEU A 546 -7.64 34.77 15.45
N ALA A 547 -8.03 35.09 14.22
CA ALA A 547 -9.04 36.09 13.95
C ALA A 547 -10.04 35.59 12.89
N VAL A 548 -11.33 35.78 13.16
CA VAL A 548 -12.47 35.40 12.31
C VAL A 548 -13.44 36.56 12.13
N SER A 549 -14.37 36.47 11.19
CA SER A 549 -15.36 37.52 10.93
C SER A 549 -16.71 37.27 11.58
N SER A 550 -17.01 36.04 12.02
CA SER A 550 -18.30 35.70 12.60
C SER A 550 -18.20 34.78 13.82
N ILE A 551 -19.24 34.79 14.64
CA ILE A 551 -19.35 33.86 15.80
C ILE A 551 -19.42 32.42 15.31
N ASN A 552 -20.08 32.14 14.18
CA ASN A 552 -20.19 30.78 13.66
C ASN A 552 -18.83 30.20 13.26
N GLU A 553 -17.97 30.99 12.62
CA GLU A 553 -16.58 30.59 12.31
C GLU A 553 -15.78 30.31 13.61
N ALA A 554 -15.99 31.13 14.64
CA ALA A 554 -15.34 30.89 15.94
C ALA A 554 -15.85 29.61 16.62
N LEU A 555 -17.15 29.32 16.53
CA LEU A 555 -17.74 28.09 17.06
C LEU A 555 -17.22 26.86 16.36
N GLU A 556 -17.11 26.86 15.03
CA GLU A 556 -16.53 25.79 14.25
C GLU A 556 -15.10 25.45 14.70
N LEU A 557 -14.27 26.46 14.89
CA LEU A 557 -12.91 26.27 15.45
C LEU A 557 -12.95 25.68 16.86
N ARG A 558 -13.87 26.10 17.72
CA ARG A 558 -14.04 25.55 19.08
C ARG A 558 -14.52 24.11 19.07
N GLU A 559 -15.53 23.80 18.24
CA GLU A 559 -16.04 22.44 18.05
C GLU A 559 -14.95 21.50 17.52
N SER A 560 -14.05 22.03 16.71
CA SER A 560 -12.85 21.31 16.25
C SER A 560 -11.74 21.21 17.31
N GLY A 561 -11.92 21.73 18.54
CA GLY A 561 -10.97 21.61 19.67
C GLY A 561 -9.81 22.59 19.63
N ILE A 562 -9.96 23.73 18.99
CA ILE A 562 -8.97 24.82 19.02
C ILE A 562 -9.28 25.75 20.18
N ASP A 563 -8.39 25.81 21.19
CA ASP A 563 -8.56 26.59 22.42
C ASP A 563 -7.85 27.97 22.41
N ALA A 564 -7.07 28.24 21.35
CA ALA A 564 -6.37 29.52 21.20
C ALA A 564 -7.33 30.72 21.26
N PRO A 565 -6.92 31.88 21.77
CA PRO A 565 -7.74 33.08 21.75
C PRO A 565 -8.17 33.46 20.33
N ILE A 566 -9.47 33.80 20.17
CA ILE A 566 -10.05 34.16 18.86
C ILE A 566 -10.57 35.61 18.94
N LEU A 567 -10.11 36.45 18.03
CA LEU A 567 -10.61 37.80 17.84
C LEU A 567 -11.72 37.79 16.77
N LEU A 568 -12.86 38.39 17.09
CA LEU A 568 -13.90 38.68 16.10
C LEU A 568 -13.60 40.03 15.42
N LEU A 569 -13.40 39.96 14.10
CA LEU A 569 -13.22 41.15 13.26
C LEU A 569 -14.59 41.61 12.79
N ASN A 570 -14.97 42.85 13.11
CA ASN A 570 -16.19 43.48 12.59
C ASN A 570 -15.95 44.06 11.19
#